data_49155b4923f1252de3a81b0241bd39f1
#
_entry.id   49155b4923f1252de3a81b0241bd39f1
#
_cell.length_a   1.000
_cell.length_b   1.000
_cell.length_c   1.000
_cell.angle_alpha   90.00
_cell.angle_beta   90.00
_cell.angle_gamma   90.00
#
_symmetry.space_group_name_H-M   'P 1'
#
loop_
_entity.id
_entity.type
_entity.pdbx_description
1 polymer ?
#
loop_
_entity_poly.entity_id
_entity_poly.type
_entity_poly.pdbx_seq_one_letter_code
_entity_poly.pdbx_strand_id
1 'polypeptide(L)'
;MRLALSVAVLALGQPALALAQSRPPSEVPDGWTMQLGGALIAGPAWQGSDDTAASLFPDVRVSYGDRFFASIPEGVGYNLVSSDAWRAGPIAKIRFGRDEEDGGSPFRISGESDELRGLGDIDAAGEVGVFVERRFGEGAAWRLRGEVRQGFGGHEGVLADASLTYQTRLGATLVSMGPRVSLASEDYMQTYFGIDPAQSAGAGLAVYSADGGLLSYGLGASVILPVSRNSAVTVFGSVERLGDAAADSPLIRERGSETQATIGIGYGFRFGL
;
A
#
# COMPACT_ATOMS: atom_id res chain seq x y z
N MET A 1 -13.83 28.11 12.79
CA MET A 1 -13.87 26.67 13.08
C MET A 1 -13.73 25.97 11.74
N ARG A 2 -12.49 25.72 11.31
CA ARG A 2 -12.18 25.03 10.06
C ARG A 2 -11.98 23.56 10.40
N LEU A 3 -12.90 22.70 10.00
CA LEU A 3 -12.69 21.25 10.02
C LEU A 3 -11.63 20.95 8.95
N ALA A 4 -10.41 20.76 9.37
CA ALA A 4 -9.41 20.07 8.56
C ALA A 4 -9.75 18.57 8.64
N LEU A 5 -10.30 18.02 7.58
CA LEU A 5 -10.42 16.58 7.39
C LEU A 5 -9.02 16.09 7.01
N SER A 6 -8.21 15.75 8.01
CA SER A 6 -6.94 15.07 7.78
C SER A 6 -7.24 13.61 7.51
N VAL A 7 -7.00 13.19 6.27
CA VAL A 7 -7.17 11.80 5.84
C VAL A 7 -5.76 11.26 5.54
N ALA A 8 -5.20 10.45 6.41
CA ALA A 8 -3.88 9.85 6.28
C ALA A 8 -3.94 8.35 5.93
N VAL A 9 -3.22 7.80 4.95
CA VAL A 9 -3.04 6.35 4.64
C VAL A 9 -1.57 6.00 4.60
N LEU A 10 -1.21 5.06 5.39
CA LEU A 10 0.07 4.39 5.30
C LEU A 10 0.34 3.89 3.88
N ALA A 11 1.48 4.29 3.35
CA ALA A 11 2.10 3.61 2.23
C ALA A 11 2.68 2.27 2.71
N LEU A 12 1.81 1.43 3.18
CA LEU A 12 2.15 0.02 3.24
C LEU A 12 2.14 -0.44 1.80
N GLY A 13 3.24 -1.03 1.32
CA GLY A 13 3.24 -1.83 0.10
C GLY A 13 2.12 -2.86 0.25
N GLN A 14 0.92 -2.48 -0.17
CA GLN A 14 -0.29 -3.19 0.22
C GLN A 14 -0.28 -4.57 -0.38
N PRO A 15 -0.51 -5.63 0.42
CA PRO A 15 -1.11 -6.80 -0.16
C PRO A 15 -2.41 -6.29 -0.77
N ALA A 16 -2.44 -6.18 -2.12
CA ALA A 16 -3.66 -5.81 -2.79
C ALA A 16 -4.75 -6.71 -2.21
N LEU A 17 -5.70 -6.10 -1.49
CA LEU A 17 -6.93 -6.78 -1.09
C LEU A 17 -7.66 -7.10 -2.39
N ALA A 18 -7.13 -8.07 -3.14
CA ALA A 18 -7.56 -8.44 -4.47
C ALA A 18 -8.88 -9.24 -4.43
N LEU A 19 -9.83 -8.79 -3.61
CA LEU A 19 -11.17 -9.39 -3.58
C LEU A 19 -11.93 -9.18 -4.91
N ALA A 20 -11.60 -8.12 -5.67
CA ALA A 20 -12.32 -7.80 -6.89
C ALA A 20 -11.85 -8.56 -8.14
N GLN A 21 -10.64 -9.14 -8.12
CA GLN A 21 -10.02 -9.63 -9.35
C GLN A 21 -9.89 -11.16 -9.45
N SER A 22 -10.44 -11.91 -8.51
CA SER A 22 -10.37 -13.38 -8.53
C SER A 22 -11.50 -14.06 -9.31
N ARG A 23 -12.29 -13.31 -10.07
CA ARG A 23 -13.26 -13.89 -11.00
C ARG A 23 -12.61 -14.21 -12.34
N PRO A 24 -12.96 -15.35 -12.98
CA PRO A 24 -12.65 -15.56 -14.39
C PRO A 24 -13.22 -14.40 -15.23
N PRO A 25 -12.59 -14.04 -16.37
CA PRO A 25 -13.06 -12.95 -17.25
C PRO A 25 -14.52 -13.06 -17.67
N SER A 26 -15.09 -14.26 -17.68
CA SER A 26 -16.48 -14.55 -18.05
C SER A 26 -17.53 -14.14 -16.99
N GLU A 27 -17.11 -13.63 -15.82
CA GLU A 27 -18.01 -13.29 -14.70
C GLU A 27 -17.87 -11.84 -14.21
N VAL A 28 -17.25 -10.93 -15.00
CA VAL A 28 -17.26 -9.50 -14.65
C VAL A 28 -18.68 -8.99 -14.83
N PRO A 29 -19.38 -8.47 -13.81
CA PRO A 29 -20.71 -7.92 -13.96
C PRO A 29 -20.71 -6.77 -14.95
N ASP A 30 -21.62 -6.75 -15.87
CA ASP A 30 -21.90 -5.57 -16.67
C ASP A 30 -22.52 -4.50 -15.74
N GLY A 31 -21.86 -3.34 -15.63
CA GLY A 31 -22.34 -2.24 -14.81
C GLY A 31 -21.51 -1.95 -13.57
N TRP A 32 -22.12 -1.18 -12.68
CA TRP A 32 -21.48 -0.77 -11.42
C TRP A 32 -21.52 -1.89 -10.38
N THR A 33 -20.41 -2.06 -9.69
CA THR A 33 -20.35 -2.87 -8.47
C THR A 33 -19.74 -2.05 -7.36
N MET A 34 -20.25 -2.25 -6.15
CA MET A 34 -19.71 -1.64 -4.94
C MET A 34 -19.40 -2.72 -3.90
N GLN A 35 -18.27 -2.59 -3.25
CA GLN A 35 -17.93 -3.38 -2.07
C GLN A 35 -17.73 -2.45 -0.89
N LEU A 36 -18.33 -2.81 0.25
CA LEU A 36 -18.13 -2.13 1.52
C LEU A 36 -17.60 -3.12 2.53
N GLY A 37 -16.65 -2.68 3.32
CA GLY A 37 -16.03 -3.51 4.33
C GLY A 37 -15.12 -2.74 5.26
N GLY A 38 -14.34 -3.48 6.01
CA GLY A 38 -13.30 -2.94 6.87
C GLY A 38 -12.22 -3.99 7.14
N ALA A 39 -11.05 -3.53 7.50
CA ALA A 39 -9.92 -4.38 7.86
C ALA A 39 -9.23 -3.87 9.12
N LEU A 40 -8.97 -4.77 10.05
CA LEU A 40 -8.07 -4.54 11.16
C LEU A 40 -6.66 -4.93 10.71
N ILE A 41 -5.71 -4.02 10.86
CA ILE A 41 -4.33 -4.18 10.40
C ILE A 41 -3.40 -3.88 11.57
N ALA A 42 -2.44 -4.75 11.82
CA ALA A 42 -1.31 -4.53 12.71
C ALA A 42 -0.04 -4.47 11.86
N GLY A 43 0.77 -3.44 12.07
CA GLY A 43 2.01 -3.20 11.32
C GLY A 43 2.81 -2.06 11.92
N PRO A 44 3.91 -1.65 11.29
CA PRO A 44 4.73 -0.54 11.77
C PRO A 44 3.93 0.75 11.92
N ALA A 45 4.21 1.53 12.96
CA ALA A 45 3.54 2.80 13.22
C ALA A 45 3.79 3.82 12.09
N TRP A 46 4.98 3.79 11.50
CA TRP A 46 5.39 4.52 10.29
C TRP A 46 6.36 3.64 9.48
N GLN A 47 6.64 4.00 8.23
CA GLN A 47 7.52 3.21 7.37
C GLN A 47 8.96 3.21 7.88
N GLY A 48 9.39 2.11 8.47
CA GLY A 48 10.68 1.97 9.14
C GLY A 48 10.58 1.89 10.67
N SER A 49 9.39 2.07 11.27
CA SER A 49 9.20 1.94 12.71
C SER A 49 9.46 0.53 13.21
N ASP A 50 10.03 0.39 14.40
CA ASP A 50 10.03 -0.85 15.19
C ASP A 50 8.81 -0.95 16.11
N ASP A 51 8.10 0.17 16.35
CA ASP A 51 6.82 0.19 17.02
C ASP A 51 5.70 -0.38 16.14
N THR A 52 4.78 -1.10 16.77
CA THR A 52 3.62 -1.67 16.10
C THR A 52 2.36 -0.89 16.40
N ALA A 53 1.66 -0.45 15.36
CA ALA A 53 0.36 0.19 15.46
C ALA A 53 -0.76 -0.73 14.95
N ALA A 54 -1.96 -0.60 15.52
CA ALA A 54 -3.17 -1.20 14.99
C ALA A 54 -4.07 -0.12 14.38
N SER A 55 -4.61 -0.43 13.21
CA SER A 55 -5.46 0.48 12.43
C SER A 55 -6.73 -0.21 11.95
N LEU A 56 -7.85 0.50 11.92
CA LEU A 56 -9.11 0.05 11.36
C LEU A 56 -9.35 0.76 10.02
N PHE A 57 -9.06 0.07 8.94
CA PHE A 57 -9.19 0.60 7.58
C PHE A 57 -10.57 0.35 6.99
N PRO A 58 -11.25 1.37 6.46
CA PRO A 58 -12.44 1.17 5.64
C PRO A 58 -12.04 0.55 4.29
N ASP A 59 -12.72 -0.51 3.88
CA ASP A 59 -12.57 -1.11 2.54
C ASP A 59 -13.77 -0.72 1.68
N VAL A 60 -13.62 0.38 0.95
CA VAL A 60 -14.62 0.85 0.00
C VAL A 60 -14.05 0.69 -1.40
N ARG A 61 -14.77 -0.08 -2.24
CA ARG A 61 -14.40 -0.31 -3.63
C ARG A 61 -15.59 -0.07 -4.54
N VAL A 62 -15.34 0.61 -5.65
CA VAL A 62 -16.30 0.85 -6.71
C VAL A 62 -15.66 0.44 -8.02
N SER A 63 -16.39 -0.30 -8.87
CA SER A 63 -15.90 -0.62 -10.21
C SER A 63 -17.03 -0.58 -11.23
N TYR A 64 -16.67 -0.29 -12.48
CA TYR A 64 -17.58 -0.33 -13.64
C TYR A 64 -17.03 -1.32 -14.66
N GLY A 65 -17.68 -2.46 -14.75
CA GLY A 65 -17.19 -3.55 -15.56
C GLY A 65 -15.74 -3.90 -15.22
N ASP A 66 -14.94 -4.09 -16.25
CA ASP A 66 -13.50 -4.33 -16.17
C ASP A 66 -12.66 -3.06 -16.46
N ARG A 67 -13.29 -1.89 -16.67
CA ARG A 67 -12.62 -0.67 -17.11
C ARG A 67 -12.24 0.28 -15.99
N PHE A 68 -13.17 0.61 -15.12
CA PHE A 68 -12.94 1.57 -14.05
C PHE A 68 -12.86 0.86 -12.70
N PHE A 69 -11.94 1.30 -11.86
CA PHE A 69 -11.87 0.90 -10.46
C PHE A 69 -11.48 2.08 -9.59
N ALA A 70 -12.05 2.11 -8.40
CA ALA A 70 -11.68 3.04 -7.34
C ALA A 70 -11.75 2.31 -6.01
N SER A 71 -10.71 2.37 -5.23
CA SER A 71 -10.70 1.85 -3.85
C SER A 71 -9.69 2.60 -2.99
N ILE A 72 -9.92 2.60 -1.68
CA ILE A 72 -8.96 3.21 -0.77
C ILE A 72 -7.57 2.57 -0.92
N PRO A 73 -7.43 1.23 -0.93
CA PRO A 73 -6.11 0.63 -1.00
C PRO A 73 -5.43 0.68 -2.39
N GLU A 74 -6.16 0.62 -3.48
CA GLU A 74 -5.58 0.57 -4.83
C GLU A 74 -5.51 1.94 -5.51
N GLY A 75 -6.24 2.93 -4.99
CA GLY A 75 -6.42 4.22 -5.64
C GLY A 75 -7.53 4.20 -6.68
N VAL A 76 -7.49 5.13 -7.62
CA VAL A 76 -8.42 5.27 -8.74
C VAL A 76 -7.69 4.97 -10.03
N GLY A 77 -8.24 4.09 -10.86
CA GLY A 77 -7.60 3.72 -12.11
C GLY A 77 -8.60 3.40 -13.23
N TYR A 78 -8.07 3.40 -14.45
CA TYR A 78 -8.84 3.07 -15.64
C TYR A 78 -8.03 2.11 -16.54
N ASN A 79 -8.61 0.96 -16.88
CA ASN A 79 -8.01 -0.01 -17.79
C ASN A 79 -8.20 0.45 -19.24
N LEU A 80 -7.21 1.16 -19.80
CA LEU A 80 -7.15 1.49 -21.23
C LEU A 80 -6.98 0.23 -22.07
N VAL A 81 -6.14 -0.68 -21.58
CA VAL A 81 -6.00 -2.04 -22.10
C VAL A 81 -6.69 -2.98 -21.13
N SER A 82 -7.64 -3.76 -21.61
CA SER A 82 -8.32 -4.80 -20.85
C SER A 82 -8.55 -6.01 -21.73
N SER A 83 -7.87 -7.11 -21.38
CA SER A 83 -7.99 -8.42 -22.00
C SER A 83 -7.81 -9.52 -20.94
N ASP A 84 -7.99 -10.76 -21.32
CA ASP A 84 -7.81 -11.90 -20.41
C ASP A 84 -6.39 -11.95 -19.81
N ALA A 85 -5.39 -11.54 -20.58
CA ALA A 85 -3.98 -11.61 -20.18
C ALA A 85 -3.41 -10.28 -19.70
N TRP A 86 -3.94 -9.13 -20.17
CA TRP A 86 -3.32 -7.83 -19.94
C TRP A 86 -4.32 -6.80 -19.44
N ARG A 87 -3.87 -6.01 -18.48
CA ARG A 87 -4.50 -4.75 -18.07
C ARG A 87 -3.44 -3.68 -17.99
N ALA A 88 -3.74 -2.49 -18.46
CA ALA A 88 -2.85 -1.34 -18.34
C ALA A 88 -3.64 -0.04 -18.43
N GLY A 89 -3.16 0.99 -17.75
CA GLY A 89 -3.78 2.29 -17.80
C GLY A 89 -3.26 3.27 -16.75
N PRO A 90 -3.86 4.46 -16.68
CA PRO A 90 -3.56 5.45 -15.66
C PRO A 90 -4.04 5.01 -14.28
N ILE A 91 -3.33 5.49 -13.26
CA ILE A 91 -3.65 5.28 -11.86
C ILE A 91 -3.35 6.56 -11.07
N ALA A 92 -4.19 6.85 -10.10
CA ALA A 92 -3.96 7.90 -9.11
C ALA A 92 -4.15 7.32 -7.71
N LYS A 93 -3.28 7.68 -6.78
CA LYS A 93 -3.31 7.27 -5.37
C LYS A 93 -3.15 8.48 -4.47
N ILE A 94 -3.53 8.33 -3.22
CA ILE A 94 -3.21 9.26 -2.15
C ILE A 94 -2.24 8.54 -1.23
N ARG A 95 -1.08 9.14 -1.00
CA ARG A 95 -0.18 8.76 0.07
C ARG A 95 -0.44 9.69 1.23
N PHE A 96 -0.72 9.12 2.37
CA PHE A 96 -0.93 9.92 3.55
C PHE A 96 0.42 10.31 4.12
N GLY A 97 0.46 11.45 4.75
CA GLY A 97 1.64 12.02 5.31
C GLY A 97 2.19 11.25 6.51
N ARG A 98 3.10 11.86 7.21
CA ARG A 98 3.70 11.35 8.43
C ARG A 98 3.68 12.46 9.47
N ASP A 99 3.15 12.17 10.63
CA ASP A 99 3.06 13.09 11.76
C ASP A 99 4.19 12.78 12.75
N GLU A 100 4.88 13.81 13.25
CA GLU A 100 6.02 13.63 14.17
C GLU A 100 5.61 13.21 15.58
N GLU A 101 4.36 13.47 15.98
CA GLU A 101 3.91 13.18 17.34
C GLU A 101 3.42 11.72 17.48
N ASP A 102 2.91 11.14 16.40
CA ASP A 102 2.21 9.87 16.51
C ASP A 102 2.40 8.89 15.36
N GLY A 103 3.17 9.26 14.32
CA GLY A 103 3.43 8.42 13.14
C GLY A 103 2.41 8.58 12.00
N GLY A 104 1.25 9.22 12.24
CA GLY A 104 0.40 9.80 11.19
C GLY A 104 -0.60 8.89 10.49
N SER A 105 -1.07 7.78 11.05
CA SER A 105 -2.19 7.04 10.45
C SER A 105 -3.54 7.52 10.97
N PRO A 106 -4.47 8.06 10.12
CA PRO A 106 -5.79 8.52 10.59
C PRO A 106 -6.74 7.37 10.93
N PHE A 107 -6.39 6.15 10.56
CA PHE A 107 -7.15 4.94 10.85
C PHE A 107 -6.57 4.19 12.03
N ARG A 108 -5.53 4.74 12.68
CA ARG A 108 -4.92 4.13 13.84
C ARG A 108 -5.89 4.14 15.02
N ILE A 109 -5.95 3.04 15.72
CA ILE A 109 -6.76 2.85 16.93
C ILE A 109 -5.89 2.61 18.17
N SER A 110 -4.62 2.21 17.97
CA SER A 110 -3.63 2.07 19.04
C SER A 110 -2.21 1.97 18.50
N GLY A 111 -1.21 2.15 19.35
CA GLY A 111 0.21 2.07 18.99
C GLY A 111 0.71 3.40 18.43
N GLU A 112 0.90 4.38 19.30
CA GLU A 112 1.56 5.64 18.98
C GLU A 112 3.08 5.44 18.97
N SER A 113 3.80 6.25 18.19
CA SER A 113 5.25 6.27 18.16
C SER A 113 5.71 7.72 18.20
N ASP A 114 6.59 8.05 19.14
CA ASP A 114 7.19 9.39 19.28
C ASP A 114 8.63 9.45 18.72
N GLU A 115 9.05 8.41 18.02
CA GLU A 115 10.38 8.29 17.41
C GLU A 115 10.66 9.32 16.31
N LEU A 116 9.60 9.93 15.76
CA LEU A 116 9.70 10.94 14.71
C LEU A 116 9.86 12.38 15.24
N ARG A 117 9.81 12.58 16.55
CA ARG A 117 9.89 13.92 17.15
C ARG A 117 11.16 14.66 16.73
N GLY A 118 10.95 15.91 16.32
CA GLY A 118 12.00 16.80 15.83
C GLY A 118 12.34 16.64 14.36
N LEU A 119 11.66 15.74 13.63
CA LEU A 119 11.82 15.57 12.18
C LEU A 119 10.76 16.35 11.37
N GLY A 120 9.71 16.83 12.06
CA GLY A 120 8.60 17.54 11.45
C GLY A 120 7.63 16.63 10.69
N ASP A 121 6.48 17.21 10.34
CA ASP A 121 5.41 16.54 9.64
C ASP A 121 5.70 16.47 8.14
N ILE A 122 5.19 15.43 7.50
CA ILE A 122 5.11 15.28 6.05
C ILE A 122 3.65 15.30 5.66
N ASP A 123 3.25 16.26 4.82
CA ASP A 123 1.88 16.35 4.31
C ASP A 123 1.47 15.15 3.45
N ALA A 124 0.17 14.99 3.23
CA ALA A 124 -0.33 14.02 2.29
C ALA A 124 0.08 14.38 0.86
N ALA A 125 0.41 13.37 0.06
CA ALA A 125 0.77 13.51 -1.34
C ALA A 125 -0.27 12.83 -2.25
N GLY A 126 -0.60 13.48 -3.37
CA GLY A 126 -1.24 12.84 -4.50
C GLY A 126 -0.19 12.16 -5.38
N GLU A 127 -0.41 10.92 -5.79
CA GLU A 127 0.46 10.20 -6.72
C GLU A 127 -0.30 9.90 -8.01
N VAL A 128 0.27 10.25 -9.17
CA VAL A 128 -0.32 9.98 -10.48
C VAL A 128 0.67 9.20 -11.33
N GLY A 129 0.18 8.21 -12.05
CA GLY A 129 1.08 7.36 -12.83
C GLY A 129 0.35 6.39 -13.74
N VAL A 130 1.05 5.31 -14.06
CA VAL A 130 0.56 4.24 -14.91
C VAL A 130 0.85 2.89 -14.29
N PHE A 131 0.00 1.92 -14.62
CA PHE A 131 0.23 0.53 -14.25
C PHE A 131 0.12 -0.38 -15.47
N VAL A 132 0.77 -1.54 -15.35
CA VAL A 132 0.62 -2.67 -16.25
C VAL A 132 0.49 -3.94 -15.42
N GLU A 133 -0.44 -4.80 -15.81
CA GLU A 133 -0.66 -6.11 -15.21
C GLU A 133 -0.72 -7.18 -16.29
N ARG A 134 -0.02 -8.27 -16.07
CA ARG A 134 -0.10 -9.46 -16.92
C ARG A 134 -0.49 -10.68 -16.10
N ARG A 135 -1.46 -11.43 -16.61
CA ARG A 135 -1.84 -12.74 -16.09
C ARG A 135 -1.36 -13.84 -17.04
N PHE A 136 -0.82 -14.91 -16.49
CA PHE A 136 -0.27 -15.99 -17.27
C PHE A 136 -0.24 -17.31 -16.48
N GLY A 137 0.20 -18.39 -17.15
CA GLY A 137 0.17 -19.72 -16.59
C GLY A 137 -1.20 -20.38 -16.69
N GLU A 138 -1.27 -21.65 -16.31
CA GLU A 138 -2.51 -22.42 -16.32
C GLU A 138 -3.55 -21.78 -15.39
N GLY A 139 -4.77 -21.56 -15.89
CA GLY A 139 -5.83 -20.88 -15.14
C GLY A 139 -5.50 -19.46 -14.72
N ALA A 140 -4.55 -18.78 -15.39
CA ALA A 140 -4.06 -17.46 -15.01
C ALA A 140 -3.54 -17.38 -13.55
N ALA A 141 -2.86 -18.46 -13.12
CA ALA A 141 -2.38 -18.60 -11.75
C ALA A 141 -1.31 -17.58 -11.37
N TRP A 142 -0.62 -16.99 -12.33
CA TRP A 142 0.41 -15.97 -12.11
C TRP A 142 -0.07 -14.58 -12.51
N ARG A 143 0.22 -13.61 -11.67
CA ARG A 143 -0.04 -12.18 -11.90
C ARG A 143 1.25 -11.38 -11.68
N LEU A 144 1.76 -10.77 -12.74
CA LEU A 144 2.83 -9.78 -12.68
C LEU A 144 2.20 -8.40 -12.79
N ARG A 145 2.48 -7.51 -11.85
CA ARG A 145 2.02 -6.13 -11.87
C ARG A 145 3.19 -5.18 -11.65
N GLY A 146 3.23 -4.11 -12.44
CA GLY A 146 4.15 -2.99 -12.29
C GLY A 146 3.39 -1.67 -12.26
N GLU A 147 3.87 -0.72 -11.47
CA GLU A 147 3.35 0.65 -11.39
C GLU A 147 4.51 1.63 -11.35
N VAL A 148 4.35 2.79 -11.99
CA VAL A 148 5.26 3.94 -11.83
C VAL A 148 4.39 5.17 -11.57
N ARG A 149 4.70 5.90 -10.50
CA ARG A 149 3.92 7.05 -10.06
C ARG A 149 4.84 8.21 -9.68
N GLN A 150 4.42 9.43 -10.00
CA GLN A 150 5.00 10.69 -9.56
C GLN A 150 4.16 11.25 -8.41
N GLY A 151 4.79 11.64 -7.32
CA GLY A 151 4.17 12.31 -6.19
C GLY A 151 4.08 13.82 -6.37
N PHE A 152 3.10 14.43 -5.69
CA PHE A 152 2.86 15.87 -5.62
C PHE A 152 2.34 16.23 -4.24
N GLY A 153 2.90 17.24 -3.60
CA GLY A 153 2.51 17.68 -2.26
C GLY A 153 3.47 17.19 -1.18
N GLY A 154 3.09 16.25 -0.35
CA GLY A 154 3.95 15.78 0.74
C GLY A 154 5.30 15.20 0.30
N HIS A 155 5.41 14.73 -0.93
CA HIS A 155 6.68 14.42 -1.60
C HIS A 155 6.58 14.67 -3.11
N GLU A 156 7.73 14.96 -3.74
CA GLU A 156 7.85 15.21 -5.18
C GLU A 156 8.54 14.05 -5.91
N GLY A 157 8.74 12.93 -5.24
CA GLY A 157 9.50 11.80 -5.74
C GLY A 157 8.72 10.88 -6.67
N VAL A 158 9.48 10.09 -7.45
CA VAL A 158 8.97 8.98 -8.27
C VAL A 158 9.04 7.69 -7.49
N LEU A 159 7.99 6.88 -7.59
CA LEU A 159 7.89 5.52 -7.06
C LEU A 159 7.68 4.53 -8.19
N ALA A 160 8.34 3.39 -8.10
CA ALA A 160 8.10 2.26 -8.99
C ALA A 160 7.94 0.98 -8.17
N ASP A 161 6.81 0.30 -8.34
CA ASP A 161 6.50 -0.94 -7.65
C ASP A 161 6.37 -2.09 -8.64
N ALA A 162 6.86 -3.26 -8.25
CA ALA A 162 6.63 -4.49 -8.99
C ALA A 162 6.27 -5.63 -8.05
N SER A 163 5.36 -6.51 -8.49
CA SER A 163 4.99 -7.71 -7.75
C SER A 163 4.70 -8.87 -8.68
N LEU A 164 5.12 -10.07 -8.27
CA LEU A 164 4.75 -11.32 -8.92
C LEU A 164 3.97 -12.16 -7.92
N THR A 165 2.71 -12.43 -8.21
CA THR A 165 1.81 -13.14 -7.30
C THR A 165 1.39 -14.47 -7.93
N TYR A 166 1.58 -15.56 -7.20
CA TYR A 166 0.95 -16.84 -7.50
C TYR A 166 -0.38 -16.96 -6.78
N GLN A 167 -1.41 -17.42 -7.49
CA GLN A 167 -2.77 -17.60 -6.96
C GLN A 167 -3.25 -19.03 -7.21
N THR A 168 -3.85 -19.64 -6.21
CA THR A 168 -4.45 -20.98 -6.34
C THR A 168 -5.74 -21.07 -5.51
N ARG A 169 -6.61 -21.98 -5.91
CA ARG A 169 -7.86 -22.26 -5.19
C ARG A 169 -7.77 -23.58 -4.43
N LEU A 170 -8.10 -23.54 -3.16
CA LEU A 170 -8.27 -24.71 -2.30
C LEU A 170 -9.76 -24.81 -1.94
N GLY A 171 -10.51 -25.53 -2.78
CA GLY A 171 -11.97 -25.53 -2.71
C GLY A 171 -12.53 -24.14 -3.07
N ALA A 172 -13.31 -23.56 -2.16
CA ALA A 172 -13.84 -22.18 -2.32
C ALA A 172 -12.82 -21.09 -1.94
N THR A 173 -11.77 -21.44 -1.21
CA THR A 173 -10.76 -20.48 -0.68
C THR A 173 -9.77 -20.13 -1.77
N LEU A 174 -9.49 -18.83 -1.93
CA LEU A 174 -8.39 -18.34 -2.77
C LEU A 174 -7.18 -18.02 -1.90
N VAL A 175 -6.05 -18.61 -2.26
CA VAL A 175 -4.74 -18.35 -1.64
C VAL A 175 -3.84 -17.65 -2.65
N SER A 176 -3.15 -16.61 -2.21
CA SER A 176 -2.17 -15.92 -3.05
C SER A 176 -0.92 -15.56 -2.25
N MET A 177 0.24 -15.63 -2.92
CA MET A 177 1.53 -15.23 -2.34
C MET A 177 2.51 -14.84 -3.43
N GLY A 178 3.50 -14.03 -3.05
CA GLY A 178 4.58 -13.72 -3.97
C GLY A 178 5.48 -12.58 -3.55
N PRO A 179 6.60 -12.41 -4.25
CA PRO A 179 7.55 -11.34 -4.02
C PRO A 179 7.01 -10.00 -4.49
N ARG A 180 7.54 -8.94 -3.85
CA ARG A 180 7.34 -7.55 -4.21
C ARG A 180 8.63 -6.78 -4.06
N VAL A 181 8.76 -5.69 -4.81
CA VAL A 181 9.86 -4.77 -4.74
C VAL A 181 9.35 -3.35 -5.01
N SER A 182 9.87 -2.40 -4.29
CA SER A 182 9.61 -0.97 -4.45
C SER A 182 10.93 -0.22 -4.64
N LEU A 183 10.94 0.68 -5.61
CA LEU A 183 12.02 1.61 -5.89
C LEU A 183 11.49 3.03 -5.68
N ALA A 184 12.36 3.94 -5.24
CA ALA A 184 12.02 5.35 -5.07
C ALA A 184 13.15 6.24 -5.56
N SER A 185 12.79 7.44 -6.06
CA SER A 185 13.77 8.46 -6.38
C SER A 185 14.37 9.09 -5.11
N GLU A 186 15.46 9.81 -5.29
CA GLU A 186 16.12 10.58 -4.22
C GLU A 186 15.15 11.50 -3.49
N ASP A 187 14.28 12.23 -4.21
CA ASP A 187 13.32 13.17 -3.59
C ASP A 187 12.38 12.46 -2.60
N TYR A 188 11.91 11.25 -2.95
CA TYR A 188 11.11 10.43 -2.04
C TYR A 188 11.95 9.97 -0.85
N MET A 189 13.12 9.40 -1.12
CA MET A 189 14.00 8.86 -0.08
C MET A 189 14.46 9.96 0.87
N GLN A 190 14.80 11.14 0.36
CA GLN A 190 15.18 12.29 1.18
C GLN A 190 14.02 12.77 2.05
N THR A 191 12.79 12.81 1.53
CA THR A 191 11.60 13.22 2.28
C THR A 191 11.32 12.31 3.47
N TYR A 192 11.44 10.99 3.31
CA TYR A 192 11.03 10.03 4.35
C TYR A 192 12.16 9.52 5.23
N PHE A 193 13.39 9.52 4.73
CA PHE A 193 14.56 8.92 5.39
C PHE A 193 15.76 9.87 5.50
N GLY A 194 15.76 11.00 4.78
CA GLY A 194 16.76 12.04 4.93
C GLY A 194 16.65 12.77 6.28
N ILE A 195 17.74 13.38 6.71
CA ILE A 195 17.79 14.20 7.92
C ILE A 195 18.60 15.46 7.59
N ASP A 196 17.95 16.60 7.52
CA ASP A 196 18.59 17.88 7.30
C ASP A 196 19.22 18.45 8.58
N PRO A 197 20.02 19.53 8.52
CA PRO A 197 20.64 20.13 9.71
C PRO A 197 19.65 20.63 10.77
N ALA A 198 18.46 21.09 10.39
CA ALA A 198 17.46 21.55 11.33
C ALA A 198 16.79 20.36 12.03
N GLN A 199 16.45 19.32 11.29
CA GLN A 199 15.95 18.05 11.80
C GLN A 199 17.00 17.37 12.71
N SER A 200 18.27 17.40 12.32
CA SER A 200 19.38 16.88 13.14
C SER A 200 19.45 17.58 14.50
N ALA A 201 19.30 18.91 14.51
CA ALA A 201 19.29 19.68 15.75
C ALA A 201 18.04 19.42 16.60
N GLY A 202 16.89 19.22 15.98
CA GLY A 202 15.60 18.95 16.65
C GLY A 202 15.52 17.52 17.20
N ALA A 203 15.90 16.55 16.40
CA ALA A 203 15.77 15.13 16.72
C ALA A 203 17.00 14.52 17.42
N GLY A 204 18.17 15.17 17.34
CA GLY A 204 19.43 14.64 17.89
C GLY A 204 20.06 13.52 17.05
N LEU A 205 19.58 13.33 15.82
CA LEU A 205 20.10 12.33 14.87
C LEU A 205 21.18 12.96 13.96
N ALA A 206 22.08 12.16 13.43
CA ALA A 206 23.09 12.66 12.47
C ALA A 206 22.43 13.12 11.16
N VAL A 207 22.99 14.17 10.52
CA VAL A 207 22.57 14.59 9.17
C VAL A 207 22.77 13.45 8.19
N TYR A 208 21.78 13.21 7.35
CA TYR A 208 21.78 12.12 6.38
C TYR A 208 21.15 12.54 5.07
N SER A 209 21.85 12.27 3.97
CA SER A 209 21.31 12.41 2.63
C SER A 209 21.00 11.03 2.08
N ALA A 210 19.72 10.78 1.79
CA ALA A 210 19.24 9.50 1.32
C ALA A 210 19.22 9.46 -0.21
N ASP A 211 20.03 8.58 -0.81
CA ASP A 211 20.05 8.36 -2.24
C ASP A 211 18.79 7.63 -2.74
N GLY A 212 18.41 7.86 -4.01
CA GLY A 212 17.37 7.08 -4.68
C GLY A 212 17.81 5.63 -4.94
N GLY A 213 16.84 4.73 -5.08
CA GLY A 213 17.12 3.33 -5.38
C GLY A 213 16.10 2.36 -4.82
N LEU A 214 16.57 1.23 -4.32
CA LEU A 214 15.72 0.23 -3.68
C LEU A 214 15.13 0.77 -2.38
N LEU A 215 13.79 0.91 -2.36
CA LEU A 215 13.07 1.34 -1.17
C LEU A 215 12.81 0.15 -0.25
N SER A 216 12.22 -0.92 -0.81
CA SER A 216 11.96 -2.16 -0.06
C SER A 216 11.82 -3.37 -0.98
N TYR A 217 11.98 -4.55 -0.41
CA TYR A 217 11.65 -5.82 -1.04
C TYR A 217 11.13 -6.82 -0.01
N GLY A 218 10.31 -7.76 -0.44
CA GLY A 218 9.75 -8.73 0.50
C GLY A 218 8.77 -9.71 -0.12
N LEU A 219 8.00 -10.33 0.74
CA LEU A 219 6.97 -11.30 0.39
C LEU A 219 5.63 -10.88 0.99
N GLY A 220 4.57 -11.09 0.23
CA GLY A 220 3.21 -10.93 0.71
C GLY A 220 2.40 -12.19 0.47
N ALA A 221 1.39 -12.43 1.31
CA ALA A 221 0.45 -13.52 1.18
C ALA A 221 -0.96 -13.07 1.57
N SER A 222 -1.98 -13.72 1.01
CA SER A 222 -3.36 -13.54 1.44
C SER A 222 -4.19 -14.81 1.26
N VAL A 223 -5.20 -14.95 2.10
CA VAL A 223 -6.19 -16.02 2.06
C VAL A 223 -7.57 -15.38 2.07
N ILE A 224 -8.37 -15.64 1.03
CA ILE A 224 -9.73 -15.14 0.89
C ILE A 224 -10.70 -16.30 1.11
N LEU A 225 -11.53 -16.17 2.14
CA LEU A 225 -12.51 -17.16 2.58
C LEU A 225 -13.91 -16.63 2.26
N PRO A 226 -14.58 -17.13 1.21
CA PRO A 226 -15.99 -16.79 0.97
C PRO A 226 -16.87 -17.23 2.14
N VAL A 227 -17.62 -16.30 2.71
CA VAL A 227 -18.59 -16.56 3.79
C VAL A 227 -19.99 -16.72 3.20
N SER A 228 -20.28 -15.96 2.14
CA SER A 228 -21.52 -16.05 1.37
C SER A 228 -21.24 -15.81 -0.12
N ARG A 229 -22.32 -15.77 -0.93
CA ARG A 229 -22.19 -15.41 -2.36
C ARG A 229 -21.66 -13.99 -2.56
N ASN A 230 -21.88 -13.11 -1.60
CA ASN A 230 -21.56 -11.69 -1.71
C ASN A 230 -20.57 -11.20 -0.65
N SER A 231 -20.09 -12.05 0.24
CA SER A 231 -19.17 -11.63 1.30
C SER A 231 -18.02 -12.59 1.49
N ALA A 232 -16.88 -12.05 1.92
CA ALA A 232 -15.69 -12.81 2.22
C ALA A 232 -14.92 -12.22 3.40
N VAL A 233 -14.22 -13.08 4.11
CA VAL A 233 -13.14 -12.72 5.03
C VAL A 233 -11.83 -12.85 4.31
N THR A 234 -10.94 -11.88 4.47
CA THR A 234 -9.57 -11.90 3.95
C THR A 234 -8.60 -11.83 5.12
N VAL A 235 -7.67 -12.76 5.19
CA VAL A 235 -6.50 -12.68 6.06
C VAL A 235 -5.30 -12.43 5.16
N PHE A 236 -4.45 -11.47 5.51
CA PHE A 236 -3.30 -11.13 4.71
C PHE A 236 -2.12 -10.71 5.57
N GLY A 237 -0.93 -10.74 4.99
CA GLY A 237 0.27 -10.26 5.64
C GLY A 237 1.43 -10.10 4.68
N SER A 238 2.44 -9.39 5.13
CA SER A 238 3.71 -9.22 4.42
C SER A 238 4.87 -9.13 5.39
N VAL A 239 6.04 -9.49 4.89
CA VAL A 239 7.32 -9.18 5.50
C VAL A 239 8.18 -8.54 4.43
N GLU A 240 8.68 -7.35 4.72
CA GLU A 240 9.50 -6.54 3.82
C GLU A 240 10.76 -6.08 4.53
N ARG A 241 11.84 -5.87 3.77
CA ARG A 241 13.07 -5.27 4.21
C ARG A 241 13.31 -4.00 3.44
N LEU A 242 13.67 -2.94 4.15
CA LEU A 242 14.08 -1.68 3.55
C LEU A 242 15.41 -1.87 2.79
N GLY A 243 15.57 -1.14 1.69
CA GLY A 243 16.82 -1.08 0.97
C GLY A 243 17.85 -0.22 1.70
N ASP A 244 19.13 -0.37 1.33
CA ASP A 244 20.26 0.22 2.07
C ASP A 244 20.13 1.74 2.26
N ALA A 245 19.69 2.49 1.24
CA ALA A 245 19.54 3.94 1.35
C ALA A 245 18.49 4.38 2.39
N ALA A 246 17.47 3.57 2.65
CA ALA A 246 16.53 3.80 3.75
C ALA A 246 17.05 3.21 5.05
N ALA A 247 17.58 1.98 5.02
CA ALA A 247 18.04 1.24 6.20
C ALA A 247 19.25 1.89 6.87
N ASP A 248 20.14 2.54 6.11
CA ASP A 248 21.32 3.23 6.63
C ASP A 248 21.01 4.60 7.24
N SER A 249 19.77 5.11 7.08
CA SER A 249 19.33 6.34 7.74
C SER A 249 19.51 6.21 9.27
N PRO A 250 20.07 7.23 9.94
CA PRO A 250 20.12 7.28 11.40
C PRO A 250 18.74 7.10 12.05
N LEU A 251 17.67 7.58 11.39
CA LEU A 251 16.30 7.36 11.84
C LEU A 251 15.98 5.87 11.97
N ILE A 252 16.31 5.07 10.96
CA ILE A 252 16.03 3.64 10.96
C ILE A 252 16.98 2.87 11.89
N ARG A 253 18.25 3.24 11.90
CA ARG A 253 19.29 2.55 12.69
C ARG A 253 19.17 2.78 14.19
N GLU A 254 18.70 3.95 14.61
CA GLU A 254 18.67 4.33 16.02
C GLU A 254 17.25 4.25 16.61
N ARG A 255 16.20 4.39 15.77
CA ARG A 255 14.80 4.52 16.20
C ARG A 255 13.83 3.66 15.40
N GLY A 256 14.31 2.69 14.64
CA GLY A 256 13.46 1.91 13.77
C GLY A 256 13.95 0.51 13.49
N SER A 257 13.37 -0.11 12.50
CA SER A 257 13.70 -1.44 12.01
C SER A 257 13.76 -1.49 10.50
N GLU A 258 14.79 -2.07 9.94
CA GLU A 258 14.87 -2.34 8.50
C GLU A 258 13.91 -3.46 8.05
N THR A 259 13.43 -4.29 8.99
CA THR A 259 12.50 -5.38 8.69
C THR A 259 11.10 -5.00 9.17
N GLN A 260 10.17 -4.96 8.23
CA GLN A 260 8.79 -4.54 8.44
C GLN A 260 7.85 -5.73 8.28
N ALA A 261 6.98 -5.95 9.25
CA ALA A 261 5.97 -7.01 9.19
C ALA A 261 4.58 -6.41 9.35
N THR A 262 3.64 -6.87 8.52
CA THR A 262 2.24 -6.45 8.59
C THR A 262 1.35 -7.68 8.54
N ILE A 263 0.28 -7.67 9.34
CA ILE A 263 -0.79 -8.67 9.29
C ILE A 263 -2.14 -7.96 9.37
N GLY A 264 -3.13 -8.50 8.70
CA GLY A 264 -4.48 -7.95 8.76
C GLY A 264 -5.56 -8.99 8.50
N ILE A 265 -6.75 -8.65 8.98
CA ILE A 265 -7.98 -9.38 8.72
C ILE A 265 -9.05 -8.39 8.29
N GLY A 266 -9.72 -8.68 7.19
CA GLY A 266 -10.78 -7.85 6.64
C GLY A 266 -12.04 -8.64 6.37
N TYR A 267 -13.15 -7.93 6.35
CA TYR A 267 -14.45 -8.43 5.89
C TYR A 267 -15.03 -7.47 4.87
N GLY A 268 -15.49 -8.00 3.76
CA GLY A 268 -16.11 -7.22 2.70
C GLY A 268 -17.42 -7.82 2.22
N PHE A 269 -18.36 -6.95 1.90
CA PHE A 269 -19.65 -7.29 1.30
C PHE A 269 -19.80 -6.56 -0.04
N ARG A 270 -20.18 -7.29 -1.09
CA ARG A 270 -20.35 -6.78 -2.45
C ARG A 270 -21.82 -6.61 -2.80
N PHE A 271 -22.12 -5.47 -3.40
CA PHE A 271 -23.42 -5.13 -3.98
C PHE A 271 -23.29 -5.08 -5.50
N GLY A 272 -24.25 -5.62 -6.25
CA GLY A 272 -24.47 -5.27 -7.64
C GLY A 272 -25.44 -4.08 -7.69
N LEU A 273 -25.11 -3.05 -8.45
CA LEU A 273 -25.94 -1.85 -8.62
C LEU A 273 -26.59 -1.86 -9.99
#